data_69328c1aae0f5ace633288f96ab78f1c
#
_entry.id   69328c1aae0f5ace633288f96ab78f1c
#
_cell.length_a   1.000
_cell.length_b   1.000
_cell.length_c   1.000
_cell.angle_alpha   90.00
_cell.angle_beta   90.00
_cell.angle_gamma   90.00
#
_symmetry.space_group_name_H-M   'P 1'
#
loop_
_entity.id
_entity.type
_entity.pdbx_description
1 polymer ?
#
loop_
_entity_poly.entity_id
_entity_poly.type
_entity_poly.pdbx_seq_one_letter_code
_entity_poly.pdbx_strand_id
1 'polypeptide(L)'
;MATVMTAPGLSWQPPDWRDASAYEFTRGLPRGHWAWEFLRLNPGYAGDWAWFNASWKALEAEYGSPPHRDFHRWKSDPRAYRVLTSDLEDSGDEDAVLIECWMGSKWGFYKFPLDPALDAPTIGEQLAWRPVTCAARELASSVVERMETAPGGSPEKLVLEFDLSLPLREQLDSARNLAVARQARLRQSGKIVLRTVQFCAPGWMACLRALDARAAGASVEEASVALLSVEALRTDSYAALLKQADALLNGGYRAILLLPDR
;
A
#
# COMPACT_ATOMS: atom_id res chain seq x y z
N MET A 1 20.29 -25.09 -6.19
CA MET A 1 18.83 -25.25 -6.38
C MET A 1 18.15 -24.84 -5.08
N ALA A 2 17.63 -23.63 -5.03
CA ALA A 2 16.90 -23.13 -3.86
C ALA A 2 15.42 -23.55 -4.02
N THR A 3 14.99 -24.44 -3.15
CA THR A 3 13.58 -24.87 -3.08
C THR A 3 12.77 -23.68 -2.61
N VAL A 4 11.95 -23.12 -3.51
CA VAL A 4 10.92 -22.14 -3.15
C VAL A 4 9.94 -22.87 -2.24
N MET A 5 9.95 -22.52 -0.95
CA MET A 5 8.93 -22.96 0.00
C MET A 5 7.60 -22.30 -0.39
N THR A 6 6.78 -23.00 -1.13
CA THR A 6 5.37 -22.68 -1.33
C THR A 6 4.66 -22.80 0.01
N ALA A 7 4.14 -21.71 0.53
CA ALA A 7 3.28 -21.72 1.71
C ALA A 7 2.07 -22.65 1.45
N PRO A 8 1.74 -23.57 2.36
CA PRO A 8 0.65 -24.51 2.14
C PRO A 8 -0.69 -23.78 2.20
N GLY A 9 -1.44 -23.79 1.10
CA GLY A 9 -2.85 -23.43 1.09
C GLY A 9 -3.34 -22.40 0.08
N LEU A 10 -2.47 -21.79 -0.74
CA LEU A 10 -2.88 -20.84 -1.75
C LEU A 10 -3.27 -21.55 -3.03
N SER A 11 -4.59 -21.67 -3.30
CA SER A 11 -5.11 -22.17 -4.58
C SER A 11 -5.04 -21.13 -5.71
N TRP A 12 -4.55 -19.92 -5.42
CA TRP A 12 -4.37 -18.87 -6.42
C TRP A 12 -3.13 -19.18 -7.27
N GLN A 13 -3.36 -19.34 -8.56
CA GLN A 13 -2.27 -19.41 -9.54
C GLN A 13 -2.12 -18.02 -10.17
N PRO A 14 -0.90 -17.45 -10.14
CA PRO A 14 -0.67 -16.18 -10.82
C PRO A 14 -0.98 -16.31 -12.31
N PRO A 15 -1.52 -15.24 -12.93
CA PRO A 15 -1.70 -15.20 -14.38
C PRO A 15 -0.35 -15.39 -15.11
N ASP A 16 -0.39 -15.83 -16.37
CA ASP A 16 0.84 -15.86 -17.17
C ASP A 16 1.33 -14.41 -17.39
N TRP A 17 2.43 -14.08 -16.74
CA TRP A 17 3.01 -12.74 -16.80
C TRP A 17 3.45 -12.32 -18.21
N ARG A 18 3.62 -13.28 -19.14
CA ARG A 18 3.96 -13.02 -20.54
C ARG A 18 2.75 -12.50 -21.31
N ASP A 19 1.57 -12.93 -20.93
CA ASP A 19 0.33 -12.54 -21.59
C ASP A 19 -0.33 -11.34 -20.89
N ALA A 20 -0.32 -10.18 -21.54
CA ALA A 20 -0.98 -8.99 -21.02
C ALA A 20 -2.51 -9.16 -20.89
N SER A 21 -3.12 -10.02 -21.71
CA SER A 21 -4.57 -10.25 -21.68
C SER A 21 -5.01 -11.01 -20.42
N ALA A 22 -4.11 -11.79 -19.81
CA ALA A 22 -4.35 -12.45 -18.54
C ALA A 22 -4.57 -11.48 -17.36
N TYR A 23 -4.18 -10.20 -17.54
CA TYR A 23 -4.36 -9.13 -16.56
C TYR A 23 -5.52 -8.19 -16.90
N GLU A 24 -6.37 -8.55 -17.86
CA GLU A 24 -7.54 -7.73 -18.26
C GLU A 24 -8.52 -7.51 -17.10
N PHE A 25 -8.53 -8.38 -16.08
CA PHE A 25 -9.30 -8.21 -14.86
C PHE A 25 -8.94 -6.93 -14.11
N THR A 26 -7.75 -6.36 -14.34
CA THR A 26 -7.32 -5.09 -13.71
C THR A 26 -7.94 -3.86 -14.37
N ARG A 27 -8.55 -4.02 -15.56
CA ARG A 27 -9.15 -2.91 -16.30
C ARG A 27 -10.33 -2.32 -15.52
N GLY A 28 -10.24 -1.03 -15.24
CA GLY A 28 -11.30 -0.31 -14.54
C GLY A 28 -11.37 -0.58 -13.03
N LEU A 29 -10.41 -1.28 -12.45
CA LEU A 29 -10.35 -1.44 -11.00
C LEU A 29 -10.30 -0.07 -10.30
N PRO A 30 -11.12 0.14 -9.25
CA PRO A 30 -11.02 1.34 -8.42
C PRO A 30 -9.75 1.31 -7.57
N ARG A 31 -9.36 2.47 -7.06
CA ARG A 31 -8.13 2.65 -6.25
C ARG A 31 -7.96 1.63 -5.13
N GLY A 32 -9.04 1.30 -4.41
CA GLY A 32 -9.00 0.33 -3.30
C GLY A 32 -8.61 -1.07 -3.76
N HIS A 33 -9.09 -1.50 -4.93
CA HIS A 33 -8.80 -2.80 -5.51
C HIS A 33 -7.37 -2.85 -6.06
N TRP A 34 -6.87 -1.77 -6.67
CA TRP A 34 -5.47 -1.66 -7.04
C TRP A 34 -4.52 -1.73 -5.84
N ALA A 35 -4.86 -1.03 -4.75
CA ALA A 35 -4.09 -1.12 -3.52
C ALA A 35 -4.06 -2.55 -2.96
N TRP A 36 -5.18 -3.26 -3.05
CA TRP A 36 -5.29 -4.66 -2.66
C TRP A 36 -4.41 -5.59 -3.49
N GLU A 37 -4.39 -5.44 -4.82
CA GLU A 37 -3.56 -6.28 -5.69
C GLU A 37 -2.06 -6.24 -5.29
N PHE A 38 -1.56 -5.08 -4.86
CA PHE A 38 -0.20 -5.00 -4.36
C PHE A 38 -0.05 -5.52 -2.94
N LEU A 39 -1.00 -5.22 -2.04
CA LEU A 39 -0.92 -5.67 -0.67
C LEU A 39 -0.97 -7.20 -0.55
N ARG A 40 -1.88 -7.86 -1.27
CA ARG A 40 -2.03 -9.32 -1.20
C ARG A 40 -0.79 -10.10 -1.64
N LEU A 41 0.04 -9.50 -2.50
CA LEU A 41 1.33 -10.07 -2.93
C LEU A 41 2.47 -9.81 -1.94
N ASN A 42 2.25 -9.01 -0.89
CA ASN A 42 3.27 -8.73 0.11
C ASN A 42 3.49 -9.95 1.02
N PRO A 43 4.71 -10.52 1.07
CA PRO A 43 4.97 -11.72 1.88
C PRO A 43 4.81 -11.48 3.38
N GLY A 44 5.06 -10.25 3.86
CA GLY A 44 4.81 -9.86 5.24
C GLY A 44 3.33 -9.87 5.58
N TYR A 45 2.47 -9.38 4.67
CA TYR A 45 1.02 -9.45 4.82
C TYR A 45 0.53 -10.91 4.85
N ALA A 46 1.00 -11.73 3.92
CA ALA A 46 0.63 -13.14 3.85
C ALA A 46 1.03 -13.91 5.13
N GLY A 47 2.22 -13.64 5.68
CA GLY A 47 2.67 -14.21 6.94
C GLY A 47 1.83 -13.77 8.14
N ASP A 48 1.56 -12.48 8.25
CA ASP A 48 0.71 -11.94 9.32
C ASP A 48 -0.73 -12.45 9.22
N TRP A 49 -1.27 -12.56 8.00
CA TRP A 49 -2.60 -13.10 7.79
C TRP A 49 -2.69 -14.58 8.18
N ALA A 50 -1.69 -15.38 7.81
CA ALA A 50 -1.65 -16.80 8.18
C ALA A 50 -1.63 -16.97 9.71
N TRP A 51 -0.80 -16.18 10.40
CA TRP A 51 -0.76 -16.15 11.86
C TRP A 51 -2.10 -15.70 12.46
N PHE A 52 -2.69 -14.60 11.95
CA PHE A 52 -3.98 -14.09 12.40
C PHE A 52 -5.09 -15.14 12.24
N ASN A 53 -5.19 -15.77 11.05
CA ASN A 53 -6.20 -16.76 10.75
C ASN A 53 -6.09 -18.00 11.65
N ALA A 54 -4.85 -18.46 11.92
CA ALA A 54 -4.62 -19.56 12.85
C ALA A 54 -5.02 -19.21 14.29
N SER A 55 -4.62 -18.04 14.77
CA SER A 55 -4.96 -17.54 16.12
C SER A 55 -6.47 -17.33 16.26
N TRP A 56 -7.09 -16.73 15.24
CA TRP A 56 -8.53 -16.50 15.20
C TRP A 56 -9.32 -17.81 15.27
N LYS A 57 -8.96 -18.81 14.46
CA LYS A 57 -9.61 -20.14 14.46
C LYS A 57 -9.44 -20.87 15.79
N ALA A 58 -8.27 -20.77 16.41
CA ALA A 58 -8.04 -21.36 17.73
C ALA A 58 -8.94 -20.73 18.81
N LEU A 59 -9.09 -19.41 18.79
CA LEU A 59 -9.99 -18.70 19.70
C LEU A 59 -11.46 -19.02 19.41
N GLU A 60 -11.87 -19.14 18.14
CA GLU A 60 -13.24 -19.54 17.77
C GLU A 60 -13.58 -20.96 18.20
N ALA A 61 -12.64 -21.88 18.10
CA ALA A 61 -12.83 -23.26 18.55
C ALA A 61 -13.07 -23.36 20.06
N GLU A 62 -12.48 -22.45 20.85
CA GLU A 62 -12.59 -22.45 22.30
C GLU A 62 -13.78 -21.64 22.82
N TYR A 63 -14.05 -20.49 22.22
CA TYR A 63 -15.04 -19.50 22.73
C TYR A 63 -16.27 -19.36 21.82
N GLY A 64 -16.34 -20.11 20.74
CA GLY A 64 -17.45 -20.07 19.78
C GLY A 64 -17.31 -18.98 18.73
N SER A 65 -18.08 -19.13 17.65
CA SER A 65 -18.21 -18.16 16.55
C SER A 65 -19.41 -17.23 16.75
N PRO A 66 -19.42 -16.04 16.12
CA PRO A 66 -20.61 -15.19 16.14
C PRO A 66 -21.84 -15.95 15.57
N PRO A 67 -23.04 -15.69 16.08
CA PRO A 67 -23.40 -14.76 17.14
C PRO A 67 -23.26 -15.32 18.58
N HIS A 68 -22.82 -16.56 18.75
CA HIS A 68 -22.83 -17.28 20.03
C HIS A 68 -21.48 -17.24 20.76
N ARG A 69 -20.57 -16.36 20.35
CA ARG A 69 -19.24 -16.23 20.97
C ARG A 69 -19.33 -15.73 22.40
N ASP A 70 -18.61 -16.38 23.32
CA ASP A 70 -18.37 -15.87 24.67
C ASP A 70 -17.31 -14.75 24.65
N PHE A 71 -17.76 -13.52 24.39
CA PHE A 71 -16.89 -12.35 24.29
C PHE A 71 -16.18 -12.00 25.60
N HIS A 72 -16.77 -12.35 26.76
CA HIS A 72 -16.13 -12.06 28.03
C HIS A 72 -14.87 -12.90 28.19
N ARG A 73 -14.98 -14.21 27.97
CA ARG A 73 -13.84 -15.13 28.04
C ARG A 73 -12.84 -14.87 26.92
N TRP A 74 -13.30 -14.60 25.70
CA TRP A 74 -12.44 -14.21 24.58
C TRP A 74 -11.54 -13.04 24.94
N LYS A 75 -12.10 -11.94 25.47
CA LYS A 75 -11.33 -10.74 25.85
C LYS A 75 -10.42 -10.95 27.07
N SER A 76 -10.62 -12.02 27.84
CA SER A 76 -9.74 -12.37 28.96
C SER A 76 -8.57 -13.25 28.54
N ASP A 77 -8.55 -13.73 27.29
CA ASP A 77 -7.46 -14.56 26.76
C ASP A 77 -6.31 -13.70 26.21
N PRO A 78 -5.08 -13.87 26.72
CA PRO A 78 -3.92 -13.14 26.20
C PRO A 78 -3.67 -13.36 24.71
N ARG A 79 -4.07 -14.51 24.13
CA ARG A 79 -3.94 -14.82 22.70
C ARG A 79 -4.80 -13.90 21.82
N ALA A 80 -5.82 -13.27 22.37
CA ALA A 80 -6.65 -12.31 21.64
C ALA A 80 -5.97 -10.96 21.45
N TYR A 81 -4.79 -10.76 22.01
CA TYR A 81 -4.07 -9.49 22.00
C TYR A 81 -2.70 -9.60 21.34
N ARG A 82 -2.24 -8.48 20.81
CA ARG A 82 -0.87 -8.29 20.35
C ARG A 82 -0.39 -6.90 20.72
N VAL A 83 0.86 -6.82 21.14
CA VAL A 83 1.51 -5.56 21.47
C VAL A 83 1.76 -4.76 20.19
N LEU A 84 1.34 -3.49 20.19
CA LEU A 84 1.76 -2.53 19.19
C LEU A 84 3.18 -2.10 19.54
N THR A 85 4.17 -2.58 18.79
CA THR A 85 5.50 -1.97 18.83
C THR A 85 5.39 -0.60 18.16
N SER A 86 5.34 0.47 18.95
CA SER A 86 5.55 1.81 18.40
C SER A 86 7.05 1.95 18.12
N ASP A 87 7.40 2.40 16.92
CA ASP A 87 8.79 2.80 16.58
C ASP A 87 9.22 4.07 17.34
N LEU A 88 8.40 4.56 18.28
CA LEU A 88 8.68 5.67 19.18
C LEU A 88 9.21 5.08 20.50
N GLU A 89 10.49 5.14 20.69
CA GLU A 89 11.26 4.59 21.83
C GLU A 89 10.91 5.18 23.22
N ASP A 90 9.81 5.93 23.40
CA ASP A 90 9.60 6.71 24.62
C ASP A 90 8.21 6.58 25.30
N SER A 91 7.38 5.62 24.91
CA SER A 91 6.17 5.33 25.67
C SER A 91 6.26 3.96 26.35
N GLY A 92 6.58 3.96 27.62
CA GLY A 92 6.67 2.74 28.45
C GLY A 92 5.36 1.99 28.70
N ASP A 93 4.29 2.29 27.98
CA ASP A 93 3.05 1.55 27.95
C ASP A 93 3.00 0.72 26.64
N GLU A 94 3.24 -0.58 26.77
CA GLU A 94 2.98 -1.56 25.73
C GLU A 94 1.47 -1.72 25.58
N ASP A 95 0.87 -0.91 24.71
CA ASP A 95 -0.57 -1.00 24.40
C ASP A 95 -0.87 -2.31 23.68
N ALA A 96 -1.36 -3.29 24.44
CA ALA A 96 -1.88 -4.53 23.90
C ALA A 96 -3.24 -4.27 23.24
N VAL A 97 -3.35 -4.51 21.94
CA VAL A 97 -4.58 -4.36 21.15
C VAL A 97 -5.09 -5.70 20.66
N LEU A 98 -6.40 -5.82 20.44
CA LEU A 98 -6.99 -7.02 19.85
C LEU A 98 -6.33 -7.35 18.50
N ILE A 99 -6.15 -8.64 18.21
CA ILE A 99 -5.43 -9.11 17.03
C ILE A 99 -6.01 -8.58 15.71
N GLU A 100 -7.34 -8.45 15.60
CA GLU A 100 -8.00 -7.84 14.45
C GLU A 100 -7.72 -6.34 14.34
N CYS A 101 -7.63 -5.63 15.47
CA CYS A 101 -7.26 -4.22 15.51
C CYS A 101 -5.79 -4.01 15.12
N TRP A 102 -4.92 -4.91 15.57
CA TRP A 102 -3.51 -4.90 15.20
C TRP A 102 -3.33 -5.08 13.69
N MET A 103 -3.97 -6.10 13.09
CA MET A 103 -3.96 -6.32 11.65
C MET A 103 -4.48 -5.09 10.88
N GLY A 104 -5.62 -4.55 11.32
CA GLY A 104 -6.20 -3.37 10.70
C GLY A 104 -5.28 -2.15 10.77
N SER A 105 -4.63 -1.90 11.91
CA SER A 105 -3.71 -0.77 12.09
C SER A 105 -2.46 -0.94 11.25
N LYS A 106 -1.84 -2.13 11.28
CA LYS A 106 -0.61 -2.41 10.54
C LYS A 106 -0.80 -2.30 9.03
N TRP A 107 -1.92 -2.82 8.51
CA TRP A 107 -2.12 -2.97 7.06
C TRP A 107 -3.12 -1.99 6.44
N GLY A 108 -3.79 -1.18 7.26
CA GLY A 108 -4.65 -0.09 6.79
C GLY A 108 -6.12 -0.46 6.61
N PHE A 109 -6.63 -1.49 7.28
CA PHE A 109 -8.04 -1.89 7.22
C PHE A 109 -8.85 -1.36 8.40
N TYR A 110 -10.16 -1.14 8.19
CA TYR A 110 -11.12 -0.90 9.28
C TYR A 110 -11.60 -2.17 9.95
N LYS A 111 -11.66 -3.25 9.17
CA LYS A 111 -12.22 -4.54 9.57
C LYS A 111 -11.17 -5.64 9.49
N PHE A 112 -11.66 -6.86 9.49
CA PHE A 112 -10.82 -8.04 9.37
C PHE A 112 -9.95 -8.01 8.11
N PRO A 113 -8.72 -8.53 8.20
CA PRO A 113 -7.88 -8.70 7.03
C PRO A 113 -8.50 -9.73 6.09
N LEU A 114 -8.30 -9.52 4.80
CA LEU A 114 -8.76 -10.45 3.77
C LEU A 114 -7.69 -11.50 3.46
N ASP A 115 -8.14 -12.65 2.99
CA ASP A 115 -7.26 -13.72 2.53
C ASP A 115 -6.44 -13.24 1.31
N PRO A 116 -5.09 -13.26 1.37
CA PRO A 116 -4.25 -12.85 0.25
C PRO A 116 -4.41 -13.73 -1.00
N ALA A 117 -5.04 -14.90 -0.89
CA ALA A 117 -5.41 -15.73 -2.03
C ALA A 117 -6.54 -15.14 -2.90
N LEU A 118 -7.31 -14.20 -2.34
CA LEU A 118 -8.41 -13.57 -3.06
C LEU A 118 -7.90 -12.41 -3.92
N ASP A 119 -8.20 -12.42 -5.20
CA ASP A 119 -7.93 -11.32 -6.12
C ASP A 119 -9.01 -10.22 -6.05
N ALA A 120 -8.74 -9.08 -6.68
CA ALA A 120 -9.66 -7.94 -6.68
C ALA A 120 -11.07 -8.28 -7.19
N PRO A 121 -11.25 -9.05 -8.28
CA PRO A 121 -12.59 -9.46 -8.71
C PRO A 121 -13.34 -10.29 -7.67
N THR A 122 -12.65 -11.16 -6.95
CA THR A 122 -13.27 -12.09 -5.97
C THR A 122 -13.70 -11.39 -4.71
N ILE A 123 -12.95 -10.40 -4.23
CA ILE A 123 -13.27 -9.70 -2.97
C ILE A 123 -14.46 -8.74 -3.09
N GLY A 124 -14.78 -8.25 -4.30
CA GLY A 124 -15.89 -7.33 -4.53
C GLY A 124 -15.87 -6.13 -3.57
N GLU A 125 -16.99 -5.87 -2.87
CA GLU A 125 -17.15 -4.75 -1.93
C GLU A 125 -16.62 -5.02 -0.50
N GLN A 126 -15.95 -6.14 -0.26
CA GLN A 126 -15.47 -6.51 1.08
C GLN A 126 -14.33 -5.60 1.59
N LEU A 127 -13.64 -4.89 0.70
CA LEU A 127 -12.56 -3.98 1.05
C LEU A 127 -13.05 -2.79 1.88
N ALA A 128 -12.51 -2.64 3.06
CA ALA A 128 -12.80 -1.52 3.95
C ALA A 128 -11.48 -0.88 4.41
N TRP A 129 -10.90 -0.03 3.56
CA TRP A 129 -9.69 0.72 3.88
C TRP A 129 -9.95 1.82 4.90
N ARG A 130 -9.03 2.00 5.84
CA ARG A 130 -8.99 3.22 6.67
C ARG A 130 -8.63 4.41 5.79
N PRO A 131 -9.16 5.62 6.07
CA PRO A 131 -8.71 6.81 5.39
C PRO A 131 -7.19 6.95 5.51
N VAL A 132 -6.53 7.14 4.39
CA VAL A 132 -5.12 7.51 4.39
C VAL A 132 -5.06 9.01 4.70
N THR A 133 -4.65 9.34 5.91
CA THR A 133 -4.29 10.71 6.23
C THR A 133 -2.91 10.97 5.63
N CYS A 134 -2.81 11.96 4.73
CA CYS A 134 -1.51 12.54 4.42
C CYS A 134 -1.00 13.20 5.69
N ALA A 135 -0.22 12.48 6.47
CA ALA A 135 0.45 13.07 7.61
C ALA A 135 1.42 14.14 7.09
N ALA A 136 1.34 15.33 7.65
CA ALA A 136 2.41 16.31 7.52
C ALA A 136 3.67 15.60 8.03
N ARG A 137 4.70 15.51 7.18
CA ARG A 137 5.95 14.86 7.55
C ARG A 137 6.89 15.94 8.08
N GLU A 138 7.33 15.78 9.29
CA GLU A 138 8.46 16.53 9.81
C GLU A 138 9.72 16.19 9.01
N LEU A 139 10.33 17.18 8.39
CA LEU A 139 11.57 17.01 7.64
C LEU A 139 12.72 17.50 8.52
N ALA A 140 13.76 16.68 8.65
CA ALA A 140 14.98 17.13 9.29
C ALA A 140 15.55 18.37 8.56
N SER A 141 16.04 19.35 9.30
CA SER A 141 16.58 20.62 8.75
C SER A 141 17.58 20.40 7.61
N SER A 142 18.43 19.38 7.72
CA SER A 142 19.40 19.01 6.67
C SER A 142 18.76 18.53 5.36
N VAL A 143 17.50 18.08 5.38
CA VAL A 143 16.74 17.70 4.17
C VAL A 143 16.12 18.94 3.55
N VAL A 144 15.62 19.88 4.37
CA VAL A 144 15.06 21.16 3.92
C VAL A 144 16.14 21.97 3.20
N GLU A 145 17.32 22.14 3.81
CA GLU A 145 18.46 22.85 3.22
C GLU A 145 18.87 22.25 1.85
N ARG A 146 18.90 20.92 1.73
CA ARG A 146 19.19 20.26 0.46
C ARG A 146 18.11 20.46 -0.61
N MET A 147 16.87 20.61 -0.20
CA MET A 147 15.77 20.88 -1.15
C MET A 147 15.76 22.32 -1.64
N GLU A 148 16.17 23.27 -0.79
CA GLU A 148 16.27 24.68 -1.13
C GLU A 148 17.50 25.01 -2.00
N THR A 149 18.62 24.32 -1.76
CA THR A 149 19.88 24.53 -2.49
C THR A 149 20.01 23.73 -3.79
N ALA A 150 19.14 22.74 -4.02
CA ALA A 150 19.18 21.97 -5.26
C ALA A 150 18.66 22.79 -6.45
N PRO A 151 19.49 23.13 -7.43
CA PRO A 151 19.04 23.78 -8.65
C PRO A 151 18.08 22.82 -9.39
N GLY A 152 16.79 23.20 -9.44
CA GLY A 152 15.76 22.42 -10.09
C GLY A 152 14.96 21.48 -9.16
N GLY A 153 14.67 21.93 -7.94
CA GLY A 153 13.74 21.21 -7.05
C GLY A 153 12.49 20.70 -7.76
N SER A 154 12.08 19.48 -7.48
CA SER A 154 10.94 18.84 -8.16
C SER A 154 9.70 19.76 -8.10
N PRO A 155 9.10 20.11 -9.23
CA PRO A 155 7.92 20.99 -9.25
C PRO A 155 6.74 20.36 -8.49
N GLU A 156 6.76 19.04 -8.30
CA GLU A 156 5.71 18.27 -7.62
C GLU A 156 5.73 18.41 -6.10
N LYS A 157 6.79 19.02 -5.53
CA LYS A 157 6.96 19.17 -4.08
C LYS A 157 6.88 20.63 -3.66
N LEU A 158 6.28 20.85 -2.51
CA LEU A 158 6.19 22.15 -1.85
C LEU A 158 6.56 21.97 -0.37
N VAL A 159 7.54 22.73 0.09
CA VAL A 159 7.92 22.82 1.50
C VAL A 159 7.35 24.11 2.05
N LEU A 160 6.78 24.06 3.23
CA LEU A 160 6.19 25.21 3.94
C LEU A 160 6.69 25.19 5.38
N GLU A 161 6.99 26.36 5.90
CA GLU A 161 7.40 26.59 7.28
C GLU A 161 6.23 27.13 8.09
N PHE A 162 6.09 26.68 9.33
CA PHE A 162 5.10 27.13 10.28
C PHE A 162 5.78 27.61 11.57
N ASP A 163 5.39 28.78 12.04
CA ASP A 163 5.81 29.31 13.33
C ASP A 163 4.87 28.74 14.43
N LEU A 164 5.39 27.83 15.24
CA LEU A 164 4.63 27.17 16.30
C LEU A 164 4.31 28.11 17.49
N SER A 165 4.89 29.29 17.55
CA SER A 165 4.55 30.34 18.55
C SER A 165 3.30 31.14 18.19
N LEU A 166 2.80 31.01 16.94
CA LEU A 166 1.61 31.69 16.43
C LEU A 166 0.44 30.74 16.24
N PRO A 167 -0.81 31.23 16.16
CA PRO A 167 -1.98 30.42 15.89
C PRO A 167 -1.84 29.62 14.58
N LEU A 168 -1.91 28.30 14.65
CA LEU A 168 -1.70 27.41 13.49
C LEU A 168 -2.83 27.48 12.46
N ARG A 169 -4.06 27.81 12.88
CA ARG A 169 -5.24 27.79 12.01
C ARG A 169 -5.07 28.71 10.80
N GLU A 170 -4.72 29.97 11.07
CA GLU A 170 -4.53 30.99 10.01
C GLU A 170 -3.35 30.63 9.09
N GLN A 171 -2.29 30.06 9.66
CA GLN A 171 -1.13 29.62 8.90
C GLN A 171 -1.48 28.43 7.98
N LEU A 172 -2.26 27.47 8.48
CA LEU A 172 -2.71 26.31 7.68
C LEU A 172 -3.66 26.74 6.55
N ASP A 173 -4.59 27.67 6.81
CA ASP A 173 -5.49 28.20 5.77
C ASP A 173 -4.71 28.96 4.69
N SER A 174 -3.74 29.77 5.08
CA SER A 174 -2.84 30.46 4.15
C SER A 174 -1.99 29.48 3.33
N ALA A 175 -1.40 28.48 3.98
CA ALA A 175 -0.61 27.43 3.35
C ALA A 175 -1.44 26.63 2.34
N ARG A 176 -2.68 26.28 2.68
CA ARG A 176 -3.62 25.61 1.78
C ARG A 176 -3.88 26.43 0.52
N ASN A 177 -4.20 27.72 0.68
CA ASN A 177 -4.48 28.63 -0.44
C ASN A 177 -3.26 28.77 -1.37
N LEU A 178 -2.07 28.89 -0.80
CA LEU A 178 -0.82 28.96 -1.53
C LEU A 178 -0.55 27.66 -2.31
N ALA A 179 -0.73 26.51 -1.67
CA ALA A 179 -0.53 25.19 -2.30
C ALA A 179 -1.50 24.98 -3.47
N VAL A 180 -2.79 25.29 -3.29
CA VAL A 180 -3.82 25.18 -4.35
C VAL A 180 -3.49 26.09 -5.53
N ALA A 181 -3.15 27.38 -5.27
CA ALA A 181 -2.80 28.31 -6.32
C ALA A 181 -1.52 27.91 -7.07
N ARG A 182 -0.52 27.36 -6.36
CA ARG A 182 0.71 26.84 -6.98
C ARG A 182 0.42 25.63 -7.85
N GLN A 183 -0.38 24.67 -7.35
CA GLN A 183 -0.77 23.49 -8.12
C GLN A 183 -1.51 23.87 -9.40
N ALA A 184 -2.48 24.80 -9.32
CA ALA A 184 -3.22 25.28 -10.49
C ALA A 184 -2.29 25.89 -11.55
N ARG A 185 -1.35 26.76 -11.15
CA ARG A 185 -0.36 27.36 -12.07
C ARG A 185 0.54 26.31 -12.72
N LEU A 186 1.01 25.32 -11.96
CA LEU A 186 1.87 24.26 -12.50
C LEU A 186 1.12 23.38 -13.49
N ARG A 187 -0.18 23.11 -13.24
CA ARG A 187 -1.04 22.40 -14.21
C ARG A 187 -1.24 23.20 -15.48
N GLN A 188 -1.59 24.49 -15.38
CA GLN A 188 -1.79 25.36 -16.53
C GLN A 188 -0.53 25.49 -17.40
N SER A 189 0.66 25.50 -16.77
CA SER A 189 1.93 25.55 -17.49
C SER A 189 2.43 24.18 -17.98
N GLY A 190 1.67 23.09 -17.80
CA GLY A 190 2.05 21.74 -18.20
C GLY A 190 3.23 21.14 -17.42
N LYS A 191 3.67 21.78 -16.34
CA LYS A 191 4.81 21.31 -15.55
C LYS A 191 4.47 20.13 -14.65
N ILE A 192 3.21 19.95 -14.30
CA ILE A 192 2.71 18.79 -13.56
C ILE A 192 1.43 18.25 -14.21
N VAL A 193 1.25 16.94 -14.11
CA VAL A 193 -0.01 16.26 -14.46
C VAL A 193 -0.55 15.63 -13.18
N LEU A 194 -1.84 15.87 -12.88
CA LEU A 194 -2.48 15.17 -11.76
C LEU A 194 -2.63 13.71 -12.12
N ARG A 195 -2.08 12.86 -11.26
CA ARG A 195 -2.19 11.42 -11.42
C ARG A 195 -3.60 10.98 -11.02
N THR A 196 -4.21 10.16 -11.86
CA THR A 196 -5.44 9.44 -11.55
C THR A 196 -5.17 7.95 -11.59
N VAL A 197 -6.10 7.14 -11.08
CA VAL A 197 -5.99 5.69 -11.19
C VAL A 197 -5.85 5.26 -12.64
N GLN A 198 -6.71 5.77 -13.53
CA GLN A 198 -6.66 5.44 -14.97
C GLN A 198 -5.31 5.78 -15.62
N PHE A 199 -4.70 6.91 -15.24
CA PHE A 199 -3.39 7.31 -15.76
C PHE A 199 -2.27 6.38 -15.28
N CYS A 200 -2.37 5.87 -14.05
CA CYS A 200 -1.34 5.00 -13.46
C CYS A 200 -1.55 3.51 -13.77
N ALA A 201 -2.76 3.08 -14.04
CA ALA A 201 -3.14 1.68 -14.20
C ALA A 201 -2.27 0.87 -15.18
N PRO A 202 -1.90 1.38 -16.39
CA PRO A 202 -1.02 0.63 -17.29
C PRO A 202 0.35 0.33 -16.68
N GLY A 203 0.93 1.30 -15.96
CA GLY A 203 2.20 1.11 -15.26
C GLY A 203 2.07 0.14 -14.07
N TRP A 204 0.96 0.17 -13.36
CA TRP A 204 0.70 -0.77 -12.26
C TRP A 204 0.49 -2.19 -12.76
N MET A 205 -0.23 -2.37 -13.87
CA MET A 205 -0.36 -3.68 -14.51
C MET A 205 1.02 -4.25 -14.88
N ALA A 206 1.91 -3.43 -15.44
CA ALA A 206 3.27 -3.86 -15.73
C ALA A 206 4.06 -4.21 -14.45
N CYS A 207 3.85 -3.48 -13.35
CA CYS A 207 4.44 -3.81 -12.04
C CYS A 207 3.94 -5.16 -11.51
N LEU A 208 2.64 -5.48 -11.61
CA LEU A 208 2.11 -6.79 -11.21
C LEU A 208 2.74 -7.91 -12.06
N ARG A 209 2.78 -7.74 -13.37
CA ARG A 209 3.43 -8.70 -14.29
C ARG A 209 4.90 -8.90 -13.96
N ALA A 210 5.62 -7.83 -13.58
CA ALA A 210 7.01 -7.93 -13.18
C ALA A 210 7.21 -8.71 -11.87
N LEU A 211 6.30 -8.54 -10.90
CA LEU A 211 6.29 -9.33 -9.66
C LEU A 211 6.04 -10.81 -9.95
N ASP A 212 5.07 -11.12 -10.79
CA ASP A 212 4.75 -12.50 -11.18
C ASP A 212 5.89 -13.13 -12.00
N ALA A 213 6.54 -12.38 -12.91
CA ALA A 213 7.73 -12.83 -13.64
C ALA A 213 8.85 -13.21 -12.68
N ARG A 214 9.13 -12.36 -11.69
CA ARG A 214 10.12 -12.63 -10.64
C ARG A 214 9.76 -13.86 -9.82
N ALA A 215 8.50 -14.00 -9.42
CA ALA A 215 8.03 -15.15 -8.66
C ALA A 215 8.12 -16.46 -9.47
N ALA A 216 7.93 -16.38 -10.78
CA ALA A 216 8.11 -17.49 -11.72
C ALA A 216 9.58 -17.83 -12.03
N GLY A 217 10.54 -17.02 -11.52
CA GLY A 217 11.98 -17.23 -11.78
C GLY A 217 12.41 -16.83 -13.19
N ALA A 218 11.68 -15.93 -13.85
CA ALA A 218 12.03 -15.44 -15.19
C ALA A 218 13.41 -14.75 -15.19
N SER A 219 14.16 -14.92 -16.28
CA SER A 219 15.41 -14.18 -16.49
C SER A 219 15.13 -12.69 -16.76
N VAL A 220 16.16 -11.85 -16.51
CA VAL A 220 16.05 -10.40 -16.78
C VAL A 220 15.79 -10.16 -18.26
N GLU A 221 16.40 -10.94 -19.14
CA GLU A 221 16.27 -10.84 -20.58
C GLU A 221 14.85 -11.16 -21.04
N GLU A 222 14.29 -12.31 -20.59
CA GLU A 222 12.93 -12.71 -20.90
C GLU A 222 11.91 -11.68 -20.43
N ALA A 223 12.04 -11.23 -19.18
CA ALA A 223 11.14 -10.25 -18.59
C ALA A 223 11.24 -8.88 -19.30
N SER A 224 12.44 -8.46 -19.66
CA SER A 224 12.65 -7.23 -20.42
C SER A 224 11.95 -7.25 -21.79
N VAL A 225 12.09 -8.34 -22.52
CA VAL A 225 11.46 -8.49 -23.85
C VAL A 225 9.93 -8.46 -23.72
N ALA A 226 9.37 -9.19 -22.74
CA ALA A 226 7.92 -9.31 -22.60
C ALA A 226 7.23 -8.08 -22.00
N LEU A 227 7.94 -7.33 -21.15
CA LEU A 227 7.32 -6.24 -20.36
C LEU A 227 7.66 -4.85 -20.90
N LEU A 228 8.84 -4.62 -21.47
CA LEU A 228 9.26 -3.30 -21.91
C LEU A 228 8.86 -2.96 -23.37
N SER A 229 8.30 -3.91 -24.10
CA SER A 229 7.77 -3.69 -25.45
C SER A 229 6.50 -2.83 -25.51
N VAL A 230 5.94 -2.45 -24.35
CA VAL A 230 4.71 -1.65 -24.26
C VAL A 230 5.06 -0.17 -24.21
N GLU A 231 4.72 0.58 -25.26
CA GLU A 231 4.97 2.03 -25.39
C GLU A 231 4.46 2.90 -24.23
N ALA A 232 3.50 2.39 -23.44
CA ALA A 232 2.93 3.10 -22.31
C ALA A 232 3.83 3.11 -21.06
N LEU A 233 4.93 2.36 -21.04
CA LEU A 233 5.82 2.29 -19.89
C LEU A 233 6.82 3.45 -19.91
N ARG A 234 6.75 4.31 -18.90
CA ARG A 234 7.72 5.39 -18.64
C ARG A 234 9.04 4.89 -18.03
N THR A 235 9.34 3.61 -18.18
CA THR A 235 10.44 2.94 -17.48
C THR A 235 11.36 2.32 -18.51
N ASP A 236 12.63 2.71 -18.47
CA ASP A 236 13.64 2.33 -19.47
C ASP A 236 14.30 0.98 -19.18
N SER A 237 13.98 0.32 -18.05
CA SER A 237 14.58 -0.97 -17.68
C SER A 237 13.70 -1.81 -16.78
N TYR A 238 13.83 -3.12 -16.88
CA TYR A 238 13.15 -4.08 -15.99
C TYR A 238 13.54 -3.88 -14.52
N ALA A 239 14.78 -3.54 -14.22
CA ALA A 239 15.23 -3.25 -12.86
C ALA A 239 14.52 -2.02 -12.27
N ALA A 240 14.30 -0.96 -13.06
CA ALA A 240 13.55 0.20 -12.61
C ALA A 240 12.06 -0.12 -12.41
N LEU A 241 11.48 -0.98 -13.26
CA LEU A 241 10.11 -1.48 -13.10
C LEU A 241 9.96 -2.30 -11.81
N LEU A 242 10.89 -3.23 -11.53
CA LEU A 242 10.89 -3.99 -10.28
C LEU A 242 11.04 -3.09 -9.05
N LYS A 243 11.90 -2.08 -9.10
CA LYS A 243 12.04 -1.12 -8.01
C LYS A 243 10.73 -0.37 -7.72
N GLN A 244 10.01 -0.01 -8.78
CA GLN A 244 8.69 0.62 -8.63
C GLN A 244 7.66 -0.37 -8.06
N ALA A 245 7.66 -1.60 -8.55
CA ALA A 245 6.79 -2.66 -8.06
C ALA A 245 7.05 -2.98 -6.56
N ASP A 246 8.31 -3.08 -6.17
CA ASP A 246 8.71 -3.28 -4.77
C ASP A 246 8.30 -2.11 -3.87
N ALA A 247 8.40 -0.88 -4.36
CA ALA A 247 7.93 0.28 -3.61
C ALA A 247 6.41 0.24 -3.37
N LEU A 248 5.63 -0.20 -4.37
CA LEU A 248 4.18 -0.39 -4.22
C LEU A 248 3.86 -1.53 -3.25
N LEU A 249 4.56 -2.66 -3.37
CA LEU A 249 4.43 -3.82 -2.51
C LEU A 249 4.71 -3.49 -1.04
N ASN A 250 5.75 -2.69 -0.78
CA ASN A 250 6.26 -2.39 0.57
C ASN A 250 5.68 -1.09 1.16
N GLY A 251 4.38 -0.85 0.98
CA GLY A 251 3.65 0.26 1.60
C GLY A 251 3.20 1.34 0.63
N GLY A 252 3.78 1.44 -0.56
CA GLY A 252 3.37 2.39 -1.59
C GLY A 252 1.93 2.20 -2.07
N TYR A 253 1.35 1.01 -1.90
CA TYR A 253 -0.06 0.75 -2.17
C TYR A 253 -1.01 1.71 -1.44
N ARG A 254 -0.63 2.22 -0.27
CA ARG A 254 -1.42 3.21 0.48
C ARG A 254 -1.55 4.53 -0.26
N ALA A 255 -0.52 4.94 -1.01
CA ALA A 255 -0.58 6.16 -1.81
C ALA A 255 -1.59 6.05 -2.96
N ILE A 256 -1.88 4.84 -3.44
CA ILE A 256 -2.93 4.60 -4.45
C ILE A 256 -4.30 5.07 -3.94
N LEU A 257 -4.57 4.88 -2.65
CA LEU A 257 -5.84 5.26 -2.00
C LEU A 257 -6.10 6.78 -1.98
N LEU A 258 -5.05 7.59 -2.22
CA LEU A 258 -5.14 9.05 -2.30
C LEU A 258 -5.51 9.55 -3.70
N LEU A 259 -5.41 8.70 -4.72
CA LEU A 259 -5.66 9.11 -6.10
C LEU A 259 -7.16 9.13 -6.40
N PRO A 260 -7.63 10.10 -7.20
CA PRO A 260 -8.97 10.04 -7.76
C PRO A 260 -9.06 8.92 -8.80
N ASP A 261 -10.21 8.25 -8.86
CA ASP A 261 -10.42 7.16 -9.82
C ASP A 261 -10.45 7.66 -11.27
N ARG A 262 -10.87 8.94 -11.48
CA ARG A 262 -10.93 9.62 -12.78
C ARG A 262 -10.34 11.01 -12.73
#